data_a6e445914a5f3a3e91d537a485ac9ecb
#
_entry.id   a6e445914a5f3a3e91d537a485ac9ecb
#
_cell.length_a   1.000
_cell.length_b   1.000
_cell.length_c   1.000
_cell.angle_alpha   90.00
_cell.angle_beta   90.00
_cell.angle_gamma   90.00
#
_symmetry.space_group_name_H-M   'P 1'
#
loop_
_entity.id
_entity.type
_entity.pdbx_description
1 polymer ?
#
loop_
_entity_poly.entity_id
_entity_poly.type
_entity_poly.pdbx_seq_one_letter_code
_entity_poly.pdbx_strand_id
1 'polypeptide(L)'
;MCSNPPPSPSRPAPLPGLLPARLRPLASTTTSLLQEAASVLLPARCAGCGTWETRLCLQCRSLLAGPLAPVPQADGAGDLPVHALTSYTGPVRALVLGWKNGGREDLTQTMREAGERAGQLWPRTLEATTAGQIARCSRLLVVPAPSGPTRRLRGRLVAADLADAVARGLARAWPEHADLTVLSTDLLRRAPQIGAAHQSGRSARRRRSNRARPPRVLAPVAGLPVLLVDDVVTTGSTLGSCARALESAGAWCVGALVLAAAPSPRAQVTVVPGR
;
A
#
# COMPACT_ATOMS: atom_id res chain seq x y z
N MET A 1 13.42 -5.27 53.88
CA MET A 1 14.85 -4.94 53.68
C MET A 1 15.22 -5.48 52.31
N CYS A 2 15.07 -4.68 51.27
CA CYS A 2 15.47 -5.04 49.90
C CYS A 2 16.69 -4.18 49.56
N SER A 3 17.83 -4.84 49.41
CA SER A 3 19.11 -4.22 49.10
C SER A 3 19.17 -3.87 47.61
N ASN A 4 19.44 -2.61 47.29
CA ASN A 4 19.71 -2.13 45.92
C ASN A 4 21.09 -2.63 45.44
N PRO A 5 21.22 -3.07 44.19
CA PRO A 5 22.52 -3.33 43.59
C PRO A 5 23.26 -2.03 43.21
N PRO A 6 24.61 -2.05 43.17
CA PRO A 6 25.41 -0.87 42.85
C PRO A 6 25.34 -0.46 41.38
N PRO A 7 25.60 0.82 41.05
CA PRO A 7 25.57 1.32 39.70
C PRO A 7 26.76 0.82 38.86
N SER A 8 26.49 0.44 37.62
CA SER A 8 27.47 0.01 36.64
C SER A 8 28.38 1.17 36.20
N PRO A 9 29.67 0.93 35.87
CA PRO A 9 30.59 1.98 35.43
C PRO A 9 30.23 2.50 34.04
N SER A 10 30.25 3.81 33.91
CA SER A 10 30.00 4.56 32.66
C SER A 10 31.10 4.28 31.64
N ARG A 11 30.66 3.88 30.43
CA ARG A 11 31.52 3.74 29.25
C ARG A 11 32.00 5.12 28.79
N PRO A 12 33.30 5.28 28.37
CA PRO A 12 33.78 6.52 27.80
C PRO A 12 33.16 6.75 26.39
N ALA A 13 32.84 8.02 26.09
CA ALA A 13 32.32 8.47 24.81
C ALA A 13 33.36 8.25 23.68
N PRO A 14 32.93 7.84 22.47
CA PRO A 14 33.84 7.76 21.33
C PRO A 14 34.20 9.15 20.83
N LEU A 15 35.50 9.35 20.54
CA LEU A 15 36.08 10.54 19.93
C LEU A 15 35.49 10.77 18.53
N PRO A 16 35.27 12.01 18.08
CA PRO A 16 34.79 12.27 16.71
C PRO A 16 35.89 11.96 15.69
N GLY A 17 35.73 10.80 15.03
CA GLY A 17 36.55 10.44 13.87
C GLY A 17 36.22 11.32 12.67
N LEU A 18 37.22 12.03 12.13
CA LEU A 18 37.14 12.69 10.83
C LEU A 18 36.86 11.64 9.74
N LEU A 19 35.64 11.66 9.22
CA LEU A 19 35.31 10.93 8.00
C LEU A 19 35.91 11.68 6.79
N PRO A 20 36.62 10.98 5.87
CA PRO A 20 37.13 11.62 4.65
C PRO A 20 35.95 12.07 3.78
N ALA A 21 36.03 13.29 3.26
CA ALA A 21 35.10 13.87 2.31
C ALA A 21 34.91 12.92 1.13
N ARG A 22 33.72 12.28 1.03
CA ARG A 22 33.38 11.50 -0.16
C ARG A 22 33.27 12.45 -1.34
N LEU A 23 34.17 12.33 -2.30
CA LEU A 23 34.08 12.93 -3.63
C LEU A 23 32.75 12.49 -4.25
N ARG A 24 31.81 13.41 -4.39
CA ARG A 24 30.57 13.18 -5.14
C ARG A 24 30.94 13.00 -6.60
N PRO A 25 30.55 11.92 -7.27
CA PRO A 25 30.83 11.76 -8.69
C PRO A 25 30.10 12.86 -9.49
N LEU A 26 30.80 13.60 -10.30
CA LEU A 26 30.31 14.63 -11.22
C LEU A 26 29.40 14.05 -12.35
N ALA A 27 29.16 12.74 -12.36
CA ALA A 27 28.33 12.05 -13.35
C ALA A 27 26.82 12.32 -13.23
N SER A 28 26.36 12.93 -12.12
CA SER A 28 24.92 13.18 -11.93
C SER A 28 24.39 14.42 -12.64
N THR A 29 25.25 15.39 -12.98
CA THR A 29 24.84 16.65 -13.60
C THR A 29 24.58 16.54 -15.11
N THR A 30 25.37 15.73 -15.82
CA THR A 30 25.20 15.54 -17.27
C THR A 30 23.95 14.74 -17.63
N THR A 31 23.60 13.75 -16.81
CA THR A 31 22.34 12.97 -16.99
C THR A 31 21.11 13.82 -16.71
N SER A 32 21.17 14.75 -15.76
CA SER A 32 20.07 15.68 -15.47
C SER A 32 19.83 16.65 -16.63
N LEU A 33 20.87 17.25 -17.18
CA LEU A 33 20.77 18.20 -18.31
C LEU A 33 20.26 17.53 -19.59
N LEU A 34 20.65 16.28 -19.84
CA LEU A 34 20.14 15.51 -20.99
C LEU A 34 18.67 15.10 -20.79
N GLN A 35 18.24 14.78 -19.57
CA GLN A 35 16.84 14.53 -19.25
C GLN A 35 16.00 15.80 -19.33
N GLU A 36 16.50 16.93 -18.88
CA GLU A 36 15.82 18.23 -19.01
C GLU A 36 15.70 18.67 -20.48
N ALA A 37 16.75 18.55 -21.26
CA ALA A 37 16.71 18.83 -22.70
C ALA A 37 15.77 17.89 -23.45
N ALA A 38 15.72 16.58 -23.13
CA ALA A 38 14.80 15.64 -23.69
C ALA A 38 13.34 15.93 -23.28
N SER A 39 13.09 16.48 -22.09
CA SER A 39 11.76 16.86 -21.63
C SER A 39 11.20 18.08 -22.34
N VAL A 40 12.04 18.93 -22.90
CA VAL A 40 11.66 20.10 -23.73
C VAL A 40 11.30 19.67 -25.15
N LEU A 41 11.93 18.62 -25.66
CA LEU A 41 11.74 18.13 -27.03
C LEU A 41 10.61 17.12 -27.17
N LEU A 42 10.18 16.45 -26.09
CA LEU A 42 9.07 15.49 -26.09
C LEU A 42 7.97 16.02 -25.17
N PRO A 43 6.85 16.51 -25.75
CA PRO A 43 5.76 17.02 -24.94
C PRO A 43 5.24 15.94 -24.00
N ALA A 44 5.15 16.29 -22.71
CA ALA A 44 4.67 15.38 -21.68
C ALA A 44 3.23 14.96 -21.96
N ARG A 45 2.94 13.67 -21.75
CA ARG A 45 1.56 13.15 -21.81
C ARG A 45 1.05 12.81 -20.42
N CYS A 46 -0.21 13.13 -20.18
CA CYS A 46 -0.89 12.77 -18.95
C CYS A 46 -0.86 11.25 -18.74
N ALA A 47 -0.40 10.81 -17.58
CA ALA A 47 -0.29 9.39 -17.26
C ALA A 47 -1.63 8.65 -17.21
N GLY A 48 -2.74 9.38 -17.03
CA GLY A 48 -4.08 8.81 -16.99
C GLY A 48 -4.75 8.78 -18.35
N CYS A 49 -5.02 9.95 -18.95
CA CYS A 49 -5.81 10.07 -20.17
C CYS A 49 -4.99 10.28 -21.44
N GLY A 50 -3.68 10.49 -21.35
CA GLY A 50 -2.81 10.72 -22.50
C GLY A 50 -2.84 12.15 -23.07
N THR A 51 -3.58 13.09 -22.50
CA THR A 51 -3.61 14.51 -22.93
C THR A 51 -2.19 15.08 -22.93
N TRP A 52 -1.88 15.86 -23.98
CA TRP A 52 -0.57 16.47 -24.18
C TRP A 52 -0.29 17.62 -23.18
N GLU A 53 0.98 18.00 -23.10
CA GLU A 53 1.51 19.16 -22.36
C GLU A 53 1.39 19.08 -20.83
N THR A 54 1.02 17.94 -20.28
CA THR A 54 0.95 17.73 -18.83
C THR A 54 1.33 16.32 -18.45
N ARG A 55 2.03 16.16 -17.33
CA ARG A 55 2.35 14.83 -16.77
C ARG A 55 1.16 14.20 -16.07
N LEU A 56 0.30 15.03 -15.47
CA LEU A 56 -0.94 14.64 -14.80
C LEU A 56 -1.93 15.82 -14.84
N CYS A 57 -2.98 15.71 -15.65
CA CYS A 57 -4.00 16.74 -15.71
C CYS A 57 -4.90 16.75 -14.46
N LEU A 58 -5.52 17.91 -14.19
CA LEU A 58 -6.39 18.09 -13.03
C LEU A 58 -7.54 17.09 -12.99
N GLN A 59 -8.13 16.78 -14.16
CA GLN A 59 -9.23 15.81 -14.26
C GLN A 59 -8.78 14.40 -13.84
N CYS A 60 -7.60 13.93 -14.26
CA CYS A 60 -7.09 12.63 -13.82
C CYS A 60 -6.68 12.62 -12.35
N ARG A 61 -6.14 13.73 -11.83
CA ARG A 61 -5.81 13.88 -10.41
C ARG A 61 -7.07 13.85 -9.55
N SER A 62 -8.15 14.51 -9.96
CA SER A 62 -9.40 14.54 -9.19
C SER A 62 -10.06 13.16 -9.05
N LEU A 63 -9.80 12.22 -9.95
CA LEU A 63 -10.28 10.83 -9.83
C LEU A 63 -9.72 10.11 -8.59
N LEU A 64 -8.61 10.60 -8.04
CA LEU A 64 -7.98 10.07 -6.81
C LEU A 64 -8.41 10.85 -5.54
N ALA A 65 -9.34 11.78 -5.66
CA ALA A 65 -9.79 12.65 -4.56
C ALA A 65 -11.22 12.32 -4.08
N GLY A 66 -11.81 11.23 -4.54
CA GLY A 66 -13.18 10.83 -4.19
C GLY A 66 -13.36 10.43 -2.71
N PRO A 67 -14.60 10.15 -2.29
CA PRO A 67 -14.90 9.52 -1.01
C PRO A 67 -14.47 8.05 -1.03
N LEU A 68 -14.31 7.46 0.16
CA LEU A 68 -14.18 6.01 0.27
C LEU A 68 -15.53 5.34 0.01
N ALA A 69 -15.51 4.31 -0.81
CA ALA A 69 -16.68 3.49 -1.10
C ALA A 69 -16.44 2.04 -0.69
N PRO A 70 -17.45 1.33 -0.15
CA PRO A 70 -17.34 -0.09 0.12
C PRO A 70 -17.20 -0.89 -1.18
N VAL A 71 -16.51 -2.03 -1.11
CA VAL A 71 -16.23 -2.91 -2.25
C VAL A 71 -16.90 -4.26 -2.03
N PRO A 72 -18.25 -4.36 -2.21
CA PRO A 72 -18.99 -5.59 -1.93
C PRO A 72 -18.59 -6.76 -2.82
N GLN A 73 -18.00 -6.50 -4.02
CA GLN A 73 -17.54 -7.54 -4.94
C GLN A 73 -16.19 -8.16 -4.54
N ALA A 74 -15.60 -7.78 -3.41
CA ALA A 74 -14.38 -8.38 -2.91
C ALA A 74 -14.64 -9.70 -2.14
N ASP A 75 -15.48 -10.57 -2.68
CA ASP A 75 -15.94 -11.82 -2.04
C ASP A 75 -14.81 -12.70 -1.49
N GLY A 76 -13.64 -12.66 -2.13
CA GLY A 76 -12.46 -13.39 -1.67
C GLY A 76 -11.81 -12.82 -0.41
N ALA A 77 -12.25 -11.65 0.06
CA ALA A 77 -11.83 -11.08 1.33
C ALA A 77 -12.60 -11.69 2.53
N GLY A 78 -13.68 -12.45 2.28
CA GLY A 78 -14.54 -12.95 3.33
C GLY A 78 -15.30 -11.80 4.01
N ASP A 79 -15.41 -11.86 5.33
CA ASP A 79 -16.11 -10.85 6.14
C ASP A 79 -15.30 -9.56 6.37
N LEU A 80 -14.08 -9.46 5.83
CA LEU A 80 -13.22 -8.29 5.97
C LEU A 80 -13.83 -7.09 5.21
N PRO A 81 -14.21 -5.99 5.87
CA PRO A 81 -14.71 -4.79 5.20
C PRO A 81 -13.61 -4.19 4.30
N VAL A 82 -13.88 -4.06 2.99
CA VAL A 82 -12.93 -3.49 2.02
C VAL A 82 -13.49 -2.16 1.52
N HIS A 83 -12.68 -1.11 1.57
CA HIS A 83 -13.00 0.20 1.01
C HIS A 83 -11.99 0.61 -0.05
N ALA A 84 -12.47 1.24 -1.12
CA ALA A 84 -11.65 1.79 -2.19
C ALA A 84 -11.87 3.29 -2.36
N LEU A 85 -10.81 4.00 -2.74
CA LEU A 85 -10.88 5.43 -3.02
C LEU A 85 -11.49 5.70 -4.40
N THR A 86 -11.29 4.78 -5.36
CA THR A 86 -11.74 4.97 -6.74
C THR A 86 -11.98 3.64 -7.47
N SER A 87 -12.56 3.72 -8.68
CA SER A 87 -12.75 2.57 -9.58
C SER A 87 -11.48 2.32 -10.41
N TYR A 88 -11.07 1.06 -10.54
CA TYR A 88 -9.91 0.64 -11.36
C TYR A 88 -10.27 0.54 -12.84
N THR A 89 -10.59 1.67 -13.46
CA THR A 89 -11.01 1.77 -14.87
C THR A 89 -10.29 2.93 -15.58
N GLY A 90 -10.29 2.93 -16.90
CA GLY A 90 -9.83 4.04 -17.71
C GLY A 90 -8.54 4.71 -17.24
N PRO A 91 -8.55 6.03 -17.00
CA PRO A 91 -7.39 6.78 -16.57
C PRO A 91 -6.77 6.28 -15.26
N VAL A 92 -7.59 5.88 -14.27
CA VAL A 92 -7.09 5.38 -12.98
C VAL A 92 -6.27 4.11 -13.17
N ARG A 93 -6.73 3.20 -14.04
CA ARG A 93 -5.97 1.98 -14.38
C ARG A 93 -4.61 2.33 -14.98
N ALA A 94 -4.55 3.32 -15.88
CA ALA A 94 -3.29 3.77 -16.48
C ALA A 94 -2.35 4.38 -15.43
N LEU A 95 -2.86 5.23 -14.54
CA LEU A 95 -2.10 5.84 -13.43
C LEU A 95 -1.48 4.77 -12.53
N VAL A 96 -2.28 3.81 -12.04
CA VAL A 96 -1.81 2.76 -11.14
C VAL A 96 -0.80 1.85 -11.82
N LEU A 97 -1.00 1.47 -13.08
CA LEU A 97 -0.05 0.64 -13.84
C LEU A 97 1.26 1.39 -14.11
N GLY A 98 1.20 2.65 -14.50
CA GLY A 98 2.37 3.49 -14.73
C GLY A 98 3.23 3.61 -13.47
N TRP A 99 2.62 3.91 -12.32
CA TRP A 99 3.28 3.97 -11.02
C TRP A 99 3.85 2.60 -10.61
N LYS A 100 3.04 1.55 -10.66
CA LYS A 100 3.39 0.19 -10.21
C LYS A 100 4.53 -0.44 -11.01
N ASN A 101 4.61 -0.16 -12.31
CA ASN A 101 5.63 -0.72 -13.19
C ASN A 101 6.88 0.16 -13.30
N GLY A 102 6.87 1.35 -12.70
CA GLY A 102 8.00 2.24 -12.59
C GLY A 102 8.30 3.07 -13.84
N GLY A 103 7.38 3.13 -14.77
CA GLY A 103 7.48 4.06 -15.89
C GLY A 103 7.14 5.50 -15.53
N ARG A 104 6.52 5.71 -14.35
CA ARG A 104 5.99 7.02 -13.91
C ARG A 104 6.23 7.22 -12.42
N GLU A 105 7.49 7.44 -12.06
CA GLU A 105 7.90 7.73 -10.67
C GLU A 105 7.38 9.11 -10.20
N ASP A 106 7.14 10.01 -11.15
CA ASP A 106 6.53 11.31 -10.94
C ASP A 106 5.12 11.24 -10.31
N LEU A 107 4.43 10.08 -10.41
CA LEU A 107 3.15 9.86 -9.77
C LEU A 107 3.24 9.53 -8.28
N THR A 108 4.42 9.24 -7.73
CA THR A 108 4.57 8.76 -6.35
C THR A 108 3.97 9.72 -5.33
N GLN A 109 4.20 11.04 -5.51
CA GLN A 109 3.64 12.04 -4.60
C GLN A 109 2.11 12.06 -4.68
N THR A 110 1.53 12.03 -5.87
CA THR A 110 0.06 12.00 -6.05
C THR A 110 -0.57 10.74 -5.43
N MET A 111 0.10 9.58 -5.56
CA MET A 111 -0.39 8.34 -4.95
C MET A 111 -0.28 8.36 -3.42
N ARG A 112 0.76 9.00 -2.86
CA ARG A 112 0.88 9.24 -1.42
C ARG A 112 -0.21 10.18 -0.91
N GLU A 113 -0.49 11.27 -1.60
CA GLU A 113 -1.59 12.19 -1.27
C GLU A 113 -2.95 11.46 -1.27
N ALA A 114 -3.19 10.60 -2.26
CA ALA A 114 -4.37 9.76 -2.31
C ALA A 114 -4.44 8.78 -1.12
N GLY A 115 -3.32 8.17 -0.76
CA GLY A 115 -3.22 7.28 0.41
C GLY A 115 -3.46 8.02 1.73
N GLU A 116 -2.88 9.21 1.92
CA GLU A 116 -3.12 10.04 3.11
C GLU A 116 -4.59 10.43 3.22
N ARG A 117 -5.21 10.83 2.10
CA ARG A 117 -6.63 11.12 2.06
C ARG A 117 -7.48 9.90 2.42
N ALA A 118 -7.17 8.72 1.87
CA ALA A 118 -7.88 7.50 2.21
C ALA A 118 -7.78 7.19 3.71
N GLY A 119 -6.59 7.34 4.31
CA GLY A 119 -6.38 7.20 5.74
C GLY A 119 -7.19 8.19 6.57
N GLN A 120 -7.27 9.46 6.15
CA GLN A 120 -8.09 10.48 6.81
C GLN A 120 -9.60 10.17 6.77
N LEU A 121 -10.07 9.55 5.71
CA LEU A 121 -11.49 9.25 5.52
C LEU A 121 -11.91 7.93 6.21
N TRP A 122 -10.99 6.99 6.39
CA TRP A 122 -11.30 5.65 6.87
C TRP A 122 -12.00 5.59 8.24
N PRO A 123 -11.65 6.39 9.27
CA PRO A 123 -12.36 6.35 10.56
C PRO A 123 -13.86 6.61 10.44
N ARG A 124 -14.28 7.35 9.40
CA ARG A 124 -15.71 7.66 9.14
C ARG A 124 -16.48 6.47 8.54
N THR A 125 -15.78 5.43 8.11
CA THR A 125 -16.40 4.20 7.57
C THR A 125 -16.63 3.15 8.65
N LEU A 126 -16.10 3.36 9.85
CA LEU A 126 -16.20 2.43 10.96
C LEU A 126 -17.52 2.58 11.70
N GLU A 127 -18.07 1.46 12.14
CA GLU A 127 -19.11 1.47 13.15
C GLU A 127 -18.57 2.00 14.49
N ALA A 128 -19.42 2.69 15.25
CA ALA A 128 -19.03 3.30 16.52
C ALA A 128 -18.44 2.28 17.52
N THR A 129 -18.94 1.06 17.53
CA THR A 129 -18.42 -0.05 18.36
C THR A 129 -17.00 -0.41 17.99
N THR A 130 -16.72 -0.60 16.70
CA THR A 130 -15.39 -0.92 16.18
C THR A 130 -14.41 0.23 16.41
N ALA A 131 -14.81 1.47 16.14
CA ALA A 131 -14.00 2.65 16.41
C ALA A 131 -13.64 2.77 17.89
N GLY A 132 -14.61 2.54 18.80
CA GLY A 132 -14.41 2.55 20.23
C GLY A 132 -13.50 1.41 20.72
N GLN A 133 -13.53 0.23 20.07
CA GLN A 133 -12.62 -0.86 20.39
C GLN A 133 -11.18 -0.54 19.96
N ILE A 134 -10.99 0.02 18.76
CA ILE A 134 -9.66 0.46 18.29
C ILE A 134 -9.10 1.55 19.21
N ALA A 135 -9.93 2.52 19.60
CA ALA A 135 -9.52 3.62 20.48
C ALA A 135 -9.02 3.17 21.85
N ARG A 136 -9.46 1.99 22.31
CA ARG A 136 -8.98 1.37 23.57
C ARG A 136 -7.66 0.60 23.40
N CYS A 137 -7.22 0.38 22.15
CA CYS A 137 -5.94 -0.22 21.88
C CYS A 137 -4.85 0.86 21.88
N SER A 138 -3.66 0.53 22.37
CA SER A 138 -2.52 1.47 22.33
C SER A 138 -1.91 1.60 20.93
N ARG A 139 -2.22 0.68 20.03
CA ARG A 139 -1.62 0.61 18.68
C ARG A 139 -2.63 0.13 17.64
N LEU A 140 -2.55 0.73 16.43
CA LEU A 140 -3.20 0.25 15.21
C LEU A 140 -2.11 0.00 14.16
N LEU A 141 -2.06 -1.21 13.62
CA LEU A 141 -1.10 -1.56 12.58
C LEU A 141 -1.72 -1.32 11.18
N VAL A 142 -1.00 -0.63 10.34
CA VAL A 142 -1.31 -0.48 8.89
C VAL A 142 -0.34 -1.40 8.14
N VAL A 143 -0.87 -2.46 7.55
CA VAL A 143 -0.08 -3.56 7.00
C VAL A 143 -0.29 -3.66 5.49
N PRO A 144 0.77 -3.45 4.68
CA PRO A 144 0.67 -3.62 3.23
C PRO A 144 0.52 -5.09 2.84
N ALA A 145 -0.29 -5.35 1.82
CA ALA A 145 -0.33 -6.66 1.17
C ALA A 145 1.06 -7.02 0.61
N PRO A 146 1.50 -8.28 0.74
CA PRO A 146 2.88 -8.65 0.43
C PRO A 146 3.18 -8.57 -1.06
N SER A 147 4.16 -7.76 -1.44
CA SER A 147 4.68 -7.64 -2.79
C SER A 147 5.37 -8.92 -3.27
N GLY A 148 5.30 -9.21 -4.57
CA GLY A 148 6.02 -10.33 -5.15
C GLY A 148 7.55 -10.16 -5.09
N PRO A 149 8.34 -11.27 -5.13
CA PRO A 149 9.79 -11.23 -4.94
C PRO A 149 10.51 -10.33 -5.95
N THR A 150 10.11 -10.35 -7.22
CA THR A 150 10.71 -9.52 -8.27
C THR A 150 10.56 -8.02 -8.01
N ARG A 151 9.43 -7.57 -7.44
CA ARG A 151 9.21 -6.16 -7.08
C ARG A 151 10.03 -5.76 -5.87
N ARG A 152 10.18 -6.66 -4.88
CA ARG A 152 11.06 -6.44 -3.72
C ARG A 152 12.52 -6.27 -4.14
N LEU A 153 13.01 -7.11 -5.04
CA LEU A 153 14.37 -7.00 -5.57
C LEU A 153 14.61 -5.68 -6.31
N ARG A 154 13.58 -5.11 -6.92
CA ARG A 154 13.65 -3.81 -7.61
C ARG A 154 13.40 -2.62 -6.67
N GLY A 155 13.25 -2.83 -5.36
CA GLY A 155 12.97 -1.77 -4.39
C GLY A 155 11.60 -1.10 -4.53
N ARG A 156 10.70 -1.65 -5.33
CA ARG A 156 9.40 -1.05 -5.64
C ARG A 156 8.30 -1.63 -4.77
N LEU A 157 8.14 -1.07 -3.61
CA LEU A 157 7.17 -1.51 -2.61
C LEU A 157 5.94 -0.59 -2.58
N VAL A 158 5.25 -0.47 -3.73
CA VAL A 158 4.10 0.42 -3.92
C VAL A 158 3.04 0.30 -2.81
N ALA A 159 2.74 -0.94 -2.39
CA ALA A 159 1.79 -1.17 -1.30
C ALA A 159 2.33 -0.67 0.06
N ALA A 160 3.65 -0.74 0.29
CA ALA A 160 4.28 -0.20 1.49
C ALA A 160 4.26 1.34 1.47
N ASP A 161 4.64 1.96 0.36
CA ASP A 161 4.55 3.41 0.18
C ASP A 161 3.11 3.92 0.43
N LEU A 162 2.11 3.16 -0.05
CA LEU A 162 0.70 3.49 0.17
C LEU A 162 0.31 3.29 1.64
N ALA A 163 0.76 2.21 2.29
CA ALA A 163 0.49 1.95 3.70
C ALA A 163 1.08 3.03 4.60
N ASP A 164 2.29 3.51 4.31
CA ASP A 164 2.91 4.63 5.01
C ASP A 164 2.09 5.91 4.87
N ALA A 165 1.57 6.18 3.68
CA ALA A 165 0.72 7.34 3.43
C ALA A 165 -0.63 7.22 4.17
N VAL A 166 -1.27 6.05 4.11
CA VAL A 166 -2.51 5.74 4.85
C VAL A 166 -2.30 5.92 6.35
N ALA A 167 -1.19 5.41 6.91
CA ALA A 167 -0.88 5.54 8.32
C ALA A 167 -0.74 7.01 8.76
N ARG A 168 -0.07 7.84 7.94
CA ARG A 168 0.02 9.29 8.20
C ARG A 168 -1.35 9.97 8.18
N GLY A 169 -2.19 9.61 7.20
CA GLY A 169 -3.56 10.14 7.11
C GLY A 169 -4.42 9.75 8.31
N LEU A 170 -4.35 8.51 8.72
CA LEU A 170 -5.01 7.97 9.91
C LEU A 170 -4.57 8.67 11.19
N ALA A 171 -3.26 8.81 11.41
CA ALA A 171 -2.72 9.45 12.60
C ALA A 171 -3.19 10.91 12.75
N ARG A 172 -3.45 11.61 11.62
CA ARG A 172 -3.99 12.98 11.64
C ARG A 172 -5.50 13.05 11.87
N ALA A 173 -6.22 12.01 11.49
CA ALA A 173 -7.69 12.00 11.54
C ALA A 173 -8.27 11.32 12.77
N TRP A 174 -7.45 10.55 13.49
CA TRP A 174 -7.89 9.91 14.72
C TRP A 174 -8.04 10.95 15.85
N PRO A 175 -9.09 10.85 16.68
CA PRO A 175 -9.32 11.82 17.74
C PRO A 175 -8.12 11.96 18.69
N GLU A 176 -7.74 13.21 19.00
CA GLU A 176 -6.56 13.53 19.84
C GLU A 176 -6.60 12.93 21.26
N HIS A 177 -7.78 12.54 21.75
CA HIS A 177 -7.94 11.96 23.09
C HIS A 177 -7.69 10.43 23.11
N ALA A 178 -7.50 9.80 21.97
CA ALA A 178 -7.13 8.39 21.93
C ALA A 178 -5.62 8.29 21.98
N ASP A 179 -5.11 7.65 23.02
CA ASP A 179 -3.67 7.31 23.16
C ASP A 179 -3.31 6.17 22.19
N LEU A 180 -3.62 6.39 20.90
CA LEU A 180 -3.48 5.43 19.82
C LEU A 180 -2.30 5.76 18.92
N THR A 181 -1.29 4.92 18.92
CA THR A 181 -0.17 5.00 17.98
C THR A 181 -0.49 4.23 16.69
N VAL A 182 -0.51 4.91 15.54
CA VAL A 182 -0.66 4.28 14.23
C VAL A 182 0.70 3.92 13.65
N LEU A 183 0.92 2.65 13.35
CA LEU A 183 2.20 2.13 12.87
C LEU A 183 2.04 1.48 11.49
N SER A 184 2.79 1.97 10.49
CA SER A 184 2.95 1.25 9.22
C SER A 184 4.04 0.19 9.34
N THR A 185 3.76 -1.05 8.94
CA THR A 185 4.72 -2.15 9.08
C THR A 185 4.55 -3.23 8.00
N ASP A 186 5.65 -3.51 7.27
CA ASP A 186 5.71 -4.57 6.24
C ASP A 186 6.05 -5.93 6.88
N LEU A 187 5.10 -6.50 7.60
CA LEU A 187 5.28 -7.76 8.35
C LEU A 187 4.76 -9.01 7.64
N LEU A 188 4.20 -8.88 6.43
CA LEU A 188 3.73 -10.02 5.65
C LEU A 188 4.73 -10.43 4.57
N ARG A 189 5.04 -11.70 4.47
CA ARG A 189 5.88 -12.28 3.42
C ARG A 189 5.15 -13.37 2.67
N ARG A 190 5.19 -13.32 1.35
CA ARG A 190 4.70 -14.44 0.53
C ARG A 190 5.51 -15.69 0.87
N ALA A 191 4.80 -16.82 1.05
CA ALA A 191 5.47 -18.10 1.18
C ALA A 191 6.36 -18.37 -0.04
N PRO A 192 7.58 -18.93 0.14
CA PRO A 192 8.45 -19.31 -0.97
C PRO A 192 7.70 -20.25 -1.91
N GLN A 193 7.77 -20.00 -3.20
CA GLN A 193 7.28 -20.94 -4.21
C GLN A 193 8.32 -22.05 -4.38
N ILE A 194 8.15 -23.16 -3.68
CA ILE A 194 8.99 -24.34 -3.89
C ILE A 194 8.64 -24.92 -5.25
N GLY A 195 9.58 -24.92 -6.21
CA GLY A 195 9.47 -25.59 -7.50
C GLY A 195 9.14 -24.68 -8.71
N ALA A 196 9.51 -23.41 -8.71
CA ALA A 196 9.47 -22.56 -9.92
C ALA A 196 10.80 -22.60 -10.69
N ALA A 197 11.44 -23.77 -10.83
CA ALA A 197 12.47 -23.97 -11.84
C ALA A 197 11.80 -24.18 -13.21
N HIS A 198 12.05 -23.27 -14.13
CA HIS A 198 11.88 -23.35 -15.59
C HIS A 198 10.92 -24.43 -16.13
N GLN A 199 9.62 -24.13 -16.17
CA GLN A 199 8.70 -24.79 -17.10
C GLN A 199 7.71 -23.74 -17.62
N SER A 200 8.08 -23.11 -18.74
CA SER A 200 7.19 -22.43 -19.67
C SER A 200 6.14 -23.45 -20.13
N GLY A 201 4.90 -23.31 -19.67
CA GLY A 201 3.80 -24.13 -20.22
C GLY A 201 2.72 -24.62 -19.24
N ARG A 202 2.81 -24.39 -17.95
CA ARG A 202 1.82 -24.91 -17.00
C ARG A 202 0.73 -23.91 -16.60
N SER A 203 -0.47 -24.27 -17.02
CA SER A 203 -1.83 -23.77 -16.88
C SER A 203 -2.15 -22.73 -15.76
N ALA A 204 -3.09 -21.83 -16.08
CA ALA A 204 -3.75 -20.87 -15.18
C ALA A 204 -4.27 -21.47 -13.86
N ARG A 205 -4.56 -22.77 -13.83
CA ARG A 205 -5.01 -23.53 -12.65
C ARG A 205 -3.92 -23.63 -11.56
N ARG A 206 -2.65 -23.81 -11.94
CA ARG A 206 -1.51 -23.88 -11.01
C ARG A 206 -1.11 -22.49 -10.48
N ARG A 207 -1.35 -21.43 -11.27
CA ARG A 207 -1.20 -20.04 -10.80
C ARG A 207 -2.26 -19.68 -9.76
N ARG A 208 -3.46 -20.22 -9.85
CA ARG A 208 -4.52 -20.07 -8.81
C ARG A 208 -4.19 -20.82 -7.53
N SER A 209 -3.70 -22.06 -7.61
CA SER A 209 -3.30 -22.85 -6.45
C SER A 209 -2.09 -22.24 -5.69
N ASN A 210 -1.13 -21.64 -6.40
CA ASN A 210 0.02 -20.97 -5.78
C ASN A 210 -0.33 -19.60 -5.13
N ARG A 211 -1.49 -19.02 -5.42
CA ARG A 211 -2.04 -17.85 -4.70
C ARG A 211 -2.72 -18.23 -3.38
N ALA A 212 -2.97 -19.52 -3.17
CA ALA A 212 -3.73 -20.04 -2.03
C ALA A 212 -2.92 -20.24 -0.75
N ARG A 213 -1.56 -20.12 -0.80
CA ARG A 213 -0.78 -20.23 0.44
C ARG A 213 -0.83 -18.91 1.19
N PRO A 214 -1.27 -18.92 2.47
CA PRO A 214 -1.30 -17.73 3.29
C PRO A 214 0.13 -17.15 3.43
N PRO A 215 0.27 -15.83 3.50
CA PRO A 215 1.57 -15.20 3.77
C PRO A 215 2.04 -15.56 5.19
N ARG A 216 3.38 -15.54 5.40
CA ARG A 216 3.97 -15.63 6.74
C ARG A 216 3.87 -14.29 7.44
N VAL A 217 3.45 -14.30 8.69
CA VAL A 217 3.55 -13.17 9.62
C VAL A 217 4.95 -13.20 10.26
N LEU A 218 5.65 -12.06 10.26
CA LEU A 218 7.06 -11.99 10.67
C LEU A 218 7.29 -11.49 12.10
N ALA A 219 6.24 -10.96 12.75
CA ALA A 219 6.33 -10.39 14.09
C ALA A 219 5.09 -10.78 14.90
N PRO A 220 5.16 -10.77 16.24
CA PRO A 220 3.98 -10.94 17.11
C PRO A 220 2.95 -9.83 16.86
N VAL A 221 1.69 -10.22 16.65
CA VAL A 221 0.57 -9.31 16.38
C VAL A 221 -0.66 -9.59 17.24
N ALA A 222 -0.54 -10.50 18.20
CA ALA A 222 -1.67 -10.94 19.03
C ALA A 222 -2.34 -9.76 19.74
N GLY A 223 -3.67 -9.69 19.64
CA GLY A 223 -4.51 -8.65 20.25
C GLY A 223 -4.44 -7.28 19.57
N LEU A 224 -3.63 -7.11 18.51
CA LEU A 224 -3.52 -5.82 17.82
C LEU A 224 -4.53 -5.68 16.69
N PRO A 225 -5.21 -4.52 16.57
CA PRO A 225 -6.03 -4.19 15.41
C PRO A 225 -5.13 -3.94 14.18
N VAL A 226 -5.54 -4.49 13.03
CA VAL A 226 -4.80 -4.40 11.77
C VAL A 226 -5.70 -3.89 10.66
N LEU A 227 -5.28 -2.81 10.00
CA LEU A 227 -5.82 -2.34 8.73
C LEU A 227 -4.90 -2.81 7.60
N LEU A 228 -5.43 -3.61 6.68
CA LEU A 228 -4.71 -4.04 5.47
C LEU A 228 -4.73 -2.94 4.40
N VAL A 229 -3.64 -2.83 3.62
CA VAL A 229 -3.54 -1.88 2.50
C VAL A 229 -3.01 -2.58 1.25
N ASP A 230 -3.67 -2.34 0.10
CA ASP A 230 -3.19 -2.79 -1.22
C ASP A 230 -3.42 -1.68 -2.27
N ASP A 231 -2.78 -1.79 -3.43
CA ASP A 231 -2.98 -0.84 -4.52
C ASP A 231 -4.30 -1.09 -5.27
N VAL A 232 -4.62 -2.33 -5.56
CA VAL A 232 -5.83 -2.70 -6.34
C VAL A 232 -6.47 -3.96 -5.80
N VAL A 233 -7.77 -3.90 -5.57
CA VAL A 233 -8.57 -5.10 -5.33
C VAL A 233 -9.33 -5.51 -6.60
N THR A 234 -9.35 -6.82 -6.86
CA THR A 234 -10.19 -7.46 -7.87
C THR A 234 -11.23 -8.36 -7.20
N THR A 235 -10.83 -9.54 -6.78
CA THR A 235 -11.69 -10.51 -6.07
C THR A 235 -11.49 -10.47 -4.55
N GLY A 236 -10.58 -9.69 -4.03
CA GLY A 236 -10.26 -9.67 -2.59
C GLY A 236 -9.43 -10.85 -2.07
N SER A 237 -9.13 -11.86 -2.89
CA SER A 237 -8.47 -13.10 -2.42
C SER A 237 -7.09 -12.87 -1.76
N THR A 238 -6.34 -11.85 -2.19
CA THR A 238 -5.07 -11.47 -1.54
C THR A 238 -5.33 -10.94 -0.14
N LEU A 239 -6.28 -10.02 0.00
CA LEU A 239 -6.65 -9.41 1.29
C LEU A 239 -7.19 -10.46 2.25
N GLY A 240 -8.11 -11.34 1.81
CA GLY A 240 -8.62 -12.42 2.64
C GLY A 240 -7.54 -13.42 3.08
N SER A 241 -6.57 -13.72 2.21
CA SER A 241 -5.43 -14.57 2.59
C SER A 241 -4.53 -13.90 3.63
N CYS A 242 -4.34 -12.56 3.54
CA CYS A 242 -3.59 -11.78 4.51
C CYS A 242 -4.33 -11.72 5.86
N ALA A 243 -5.65 -11.45 5.82
CA ALA A 243 -6.47 -11.39 7.03
C ALA A 243 -6.42 -12.71 7.80
N ARG A 244 -6.68 -13.84 7.13
CA ARG A 244 -6.60 -15.17 7.76
C ARG A 244 -5.23 -15.46 8.37
N ALA A 245 -4.14 -15.06 7.71
CA ALA A 245 -2.79 -15.26 8.26
C ALA A 245 -2.56 -14.43 9.53
N LEU A 246 -3.01 -13.18 9.56
CA LEU A 246 -2.91 -12.29 10.71
C LEU A 246 -3.80 -12.74 11.87
N GLU A 247 -5.03 -13.12 11.59
CA GLU A 247 -6.00 -13.65 12.56
C GLU A 247 -5.51 -14.97 13.16
N SER A 248 -4.92 -15.86 12.35
CA SER A 248 -4.27 -17.07 12.85
C SER A 248 -3.06 -16.79 13.75
N ALA A 249 -2.45 -15.60 13.64
CA ALA A 249 -1.40 -15.09 14.52
C ALA A 249 -1.96 -14.29 15.71
N GLY A 250 -3.29 -14.27 15.88
CA GLY A 250 -3.99 -13.62 16.99
C GLY A 250 -4.26 -12.12 16.80
N ALA A 251 -4.05 -11.56 15.62
CA ALA A 251 -4.44 -10.18 15.32
C ALA A 251 -5.95 -10.07 15.09
N TRP A 252 -6.46 -8.84 15.15
CA TRP A 252 -7.81 -8.51 14.80
C TRP A 252 -7.83 -7.63 13.53
N CYS A 253 -8.25 -8.20 12.39
CA CYS A 253 -8.33 -7.47 11.13
C CYS A 253 -9.60 -6.60 11.11
N VAL A 254 -9.43 -5.28 11.16
CA VAL A 254 -10.52 -4.30 11.26
C VAL A 254 -11.03 -3.79 9.90
N GLY A 255 -10.34 -4.13 8.82
CA GLY A 255 -10.71 -3.76 7.47
C GLY A 255 -9.55 -3.74 6.50
N ALA A 256 -9.84 -3.34 5.26
CA ALA A 256 -8.84 -3.11 4.23
C ALA A 256 -9.12 -1.83 3.45
N LEU A 257 -8.06 -1.10 3.12
CA LEU A 257 -8.07 0.05 2.22
C LEU A 257 -7.31 -0.27 0.94
N VAL A 258 -7.92 0.07 -0.19
CA VAL A 258 -7.25 -0.02 -1.49
C VAL A 258 -7.37 1.31 -2.24
N LEU A 259 -6.38 1.60 -3.07
CA LEU A 259 -6.44 2.79 -3.92
C LEU A 259 -7.59 2.66 -4.92
N ALA A 260 -7.70 1.50 -5.59
CA ALA A 260 -8.73 1.29 -6.60
C ALA A 260 -9.33 -0.12 -6.57
N ALA A 261 -10.65 -0.22 -6.86
CA ALA A 261 -11.35 -1.48 -6.98
C ALA A 261 -11.75 -1.76 -8.44
N ALA A 262 -11.51 -2.98 -8.91
CA ALA A 262 -12.02 -3.41 -10.19
C ALA A 262 -13.57 -3.43 -10.17
N PRO A 263 -14.22 -2.98 -11.25
CA PRO A 263 -15.68 -3.03 -11.33
C PRO A 263 -16.19 -4.46 -11.25
N SER A 264 -17.39 -4.64 -10.68
CA SER A 264 -18.04 -5.95 -10.67
C SER A 264 -18.31 -6.43 -12.11
N PRO A 265 -18.04 -7.70 -12.42
CA PRO A 265 -18.42 -8.27 -13.72
C PRO A 265 -19.92 -8.14 -14.03
N ARG A 266 -20.76 -8.05 -13.00
CA ARG A 266 -22.22 -7.87 -13.14
C ARG A 266 -22.65 -6.44 -13.50
N ALA A 267 -21.77 -5.45 -13.36
CA ALA A 267 -22.07 -4.05 -13.72
C ALA A 267 -21.96 -3.76 -15.24
N GLN A 268 -21.52 -4.72 -16.04
CA GLN A 268 -21.49 -4.61 -17.50
C GLN A 268 -22.79 -5.17 -18.10
N VAL A 269 -23.95 -4.67 -17.70
CA VAL A 269 -25.17 -4.90 -18.45
C VAL A 269 -25.13 -3.95 -19.66
N THR A 270 -24.76 -4.47 -20.81
CA THR A 270 -24.94 -3.77 -22.08
C THR A 270 -26.44 -3.72 -22.33
N VAL A 271 -27.07 -2.56 -22.14
CA VAL A 271 -28.43 -2.32 -22.63
C VAL A 271 -28.32 -2.31 -24.16
N VAL A 272 -28.70 -3.41 -24.80
CA VAL A 272 -28.89 -3.44 -26.26
C VAL A 272 -30.21 -2.70 -26.51
N PRO A 273 -30.20 -1.55 -27.22
CA PRO A 273 -31.44 -0.89 -27.60
C PRO A 273 -32.26 -1.88 -28.47
N GLY A 274 -33.47 -2.19 -28.03
CA GLY A 274 -34.41 -2.94 -28.85
C GLY A 274 -34.65 -2.19 -30.17
N ARG A 275 -34.64 -2.93 -31.29
CA ARG A 275 -35.04 -2.44 -32.61
C ARG A 275 -36.52 -2.17 -32.65
#